data_fa03dab3368a4b10cd53cef0b0f8e195
#
_entry.id   fa03dab3368a4b10cd53cef0b0f8e195
#
_cell.length_a   1.000
_cell.length_b   1.000
_cell.length_c   1.000
_cell.angle_alpha   90.00
_cell.angle_beta   90.00
_cell.angle_gamma   90.00
#
_symmetry.space_group_name_H-M   'P 1'
#
loop_
_entity.id
_entity.type
_entity.pdbx_description
1 polymer ?
#
loop_
_entity_poly.entity_id
_entity_poly.type
_entity_poly.pdbx_seq_one_letter_code
_entity_poly.pdbx_strand_id
1 'polypeptide(L)'
;MNSSKKSILNSNFTYLAAFVLPVIIMMALYYTRGIFPWGNECYLRSDMYHQYAPFFSELWHKIRNGESLTYSWDIGMGTNFTSLFAYYLASPSNWFVALFPQKYTIEIMNAFIILKIAGSSLSLTYYLTKHNNNKHVIAAIFGMFYGMSGFIAAYSWNIMWLDCVILIPLIMLGLERLVNENRCIFYCITLGLCIFTNYYIAIMVCLSVVIYYVVLMIAYNGIKSPMQYVKKFINFCVYSLLAGGLGACLLLPEFYTFSLSASSDTAFPDKLISYFSILSMLTRQLINIPVHLGLDHLPNIYCGVAVFVLLPLYIMCSKVNAREKIGKCVILLIFLTAFNLNIPNYIWHGMHFPNSLPCRQSFIYIFFLLAMCYEAVINLKNSTNRQLGASLWIAIGLLLIMEELFINSETEYSFKSIYISGIFILIYGLLMFIHNNARLKIPVVLMLAFSVSIIECTLNMDATGIGTTSRTSYLLDYDAVKTVTKTVSDNDTSFYRMDKLFGARSKNDGAWHNYRTVSTFSSTCNAGMSKLYNLIGMENSTNADRKSVV
;
A
#
# COMPACT_ATOMS: atom_id res chain seq x y z
N MET A 1 20.49 -40.26 -8.99
CA MET A 1 20.90 -38.88 -9.40
C MET A 1 19.72 -37.91 -9.59
N ASN A 2 18.63 -38.03 -8.81
CA ASN A 2 17.41 -37.20 -8.99
C ASN A 2 17.01 -36.35 -7.77
N SER A 3 17.76 -36.37 -6.67
CA SER A 3 17.39 -35.60 -5.45
C SER A 3 17.92 -34.16 -5.42
N SER A 4 19.03 -33.86 -6.10
CA SER A 4 19.63 -32.51 -6.07
C SER A 4 18.91 -31.48 -6.97
N LYS A 5 18.23 -31.91 -8.04
CA LYS A 5 17.48 -31.01 -8.95
C LYS A 5 16.11 -30.57 -8.40
N LYS A 6 15.54 -31.32 -7.44
CA LYS A 6 14.32 -30.89 -6.71
C LYS A 6 14.60 -29.72 -5.73
N SER A 7 15.85 -29.49 -5.35
CA SER A 7 16.22 -28.58 -4.27
C SER A 7 16.22 -27.09 -4.65
N ILE A 8 16.55 -26.71 -5.89
CA ILE A 8 16.63 -25.30 -6.30
C ILE A 8 15.24 -24.70 -6.57
N LEU A 9 14.34 -25.48 -7.17
CA LEU A 9 12.95 -25.03 -7.45
C LEU A 9 12.09 -24.88 -6.19
N ASN A 10 12.52 -25.51 -5.07
CA ASN A 10 11.84 -25.49 -3.77
C ASN A 10 12.76 -24.98 -2.64
N SER A 11 13.61 -24.01 -2.92
CA SER A 11 14.63 -23.53 -1.97
C SER A 11 14.29 -22.17 -1.37
N ASN A 12 15.10 -21.75 -0.39
CA ASN A 12 15.09 -20.39 0.16
C ASN A 12 15.40 -19.32 -0.91
N PHE A 13 15.89 -19.72 -2.10
CA PHE A 13 16.05 -18.86 -3.27
C PHE A 13 14.72 -18.17 -3.68
N THR A 14 13.57 -18.82 -3.46
CA THR A 14 12.25 -18.19 -3.70
C THR A 14 12.07 -16.89 -2.91
N TYR A 15 12.47 -16.88 -1.63
CA TYR A 15 12.34 -15.69 -0.79
C TYR A 15 13.38 -14.62 -1.15
N LEU A 16 14.60 -15.06 -1.49
CA LEU A 16 15.65 -14.17 -1.95
C LEU A 16 15.23 -13.48 -3.27
N ALA A 17 14.71 -14.23 -4.24
CA ALA A 17 14.23 -13.69 -5.50
C ALA A 17 13.07 -12.69 -5.28
N ALA A 18 12.12 -13.01 -4.42
CA ALA A 18 10.99 -12.14 -4.08
C ALA A 18 11.42 -10.80 -3.48
N PHE A 19 12.51 -10.78 -2.72
CA PHE A 19 13.04 -9.55 -2.13
C PHE A 19 13.95 -8.79 -3.09
N VAL A 20 14.89 -9.48 -3.73
CA VAL A 20 15.96 -8.85 -4.52
C VAL A 20 15.45 -8.31 -5.87
N LEU A 21 14.51 -9.01 -6.55
CA LEU A 21 14.03 -8.55 -7.85
C LEU A 21 13.36 -7.16 -7.79
N PRO A 22 12.40 -6.88 -6.89
CA PRO A 22 11.85 -5.53 -6.77
C PRO A 22 12.92 -4.48 -6.43
N VAL A 23 13.92 -4.81 -5.59
CA VAL A 23 15.03 -3.87 -5.29
C VAL A 23 15.79 -3.53 -6.57
N ILE A 24 16.18 -4.54 -7.37
CA ILE A 24 16.91 -4.33 -8.61
C ILE A 24 16.10 -3.48 -9.59
N ILE A 25 14.81 -3.78 -9.76
CA ILE A 25 13.94 -3.03 -10.68
C ILE A 25 13.82 -1.57 -10.22
N MET A 26 13.54 -1.33 -8.93
CA MET A 26 13.41 0.03 -8.40
C MET A 26 14.73 0.81 -8.49
N MET A 27 15.87 0.17 -8.22
CA MET A 27 17.18 0.80 -8.38
C MET A 27 17.46 1.15 -9.85
N ALA A 28 17.11 0.28 -10.79
CA ALA A 28 17.23 0.56 -12.22
C ALA A 28 16.34 1.74 -12.64
N LEU A 29 15.09 1.79 -12.16
CA LEU A 29 14.17 2.91 -12.42
C LEU A 29 14.68 4.21 -11.79
N TYR A 30 15.24 4.17 -10.59
CA TYR A 30 15.84 5.36 -9.97
C TYR A 30 17.05 5.85 -10.77
N TYR A 31 17.87 4.93 -11.28
CA TYR A 31 18.99 5.27 -12.17
C TYR A 31 18.50 5.97 -13.45
N THR A 32 17.51 5.42 -14.15
CA THR A 32 16.98 6.00 -15.40
C THR A 32 16.31 7.36 -15.20
N ARG A 33 15.77 7.62 -14.01
CA ARG A 33 15.12 8.89 -13.64
C ARG A 33 16.09 9.90 -13.01
N GLY A 34 17.39 9.59 -12.92
CA GLY A 34 18.39 10.48 -12.34
C GLY A 34 18.16 10.79 -10.86
N ILE A 35 17.54 9.86 -10.11
CA ILE A 35 17.34 10.02 -8.66
C ILE A 35 18.69 9.82 -7.97
N PHE A 36 18.99 10.70 -6.98
CA PHE A 36 20.23 10.62 -6.22
C PHE A 36 20.49 9.20 -5.66
N PRO A 37 21.73 8.66 -5.74
CA PRO A 37 23.01 9.32 -6.07
C PRO A 37 23.34 9.40 -7.58
N TRP A 38 22.50 8.92 -8.48
CA TRP A 38 22.79 8.87 -9.93
C TRP A 38 22.52 10.18 -10.68
N GLY A 39 21.83 11.14 -10.03
CA GLY A 39 21.54 12.47 -10.57
C GLY A 39 21.06 13.43 -9.51
N ASN A 40 20.40 14.51 -9.93
CA ASN A 40 19.92 15.60 -9.05
C ASN A 40 18.42 15.54 -8.74
N GLU A 41 17.76 14.46 -9.11
CA GLU A 41 16.35 14.24 -8.80
C GLU A 41 16.18 13.49 -7.47
N CYS A 42 14.99 13.56 -6.89
CA CYS A 42 14.57 12.74 -5.77
C CYS A 42 13.12 12.27 -5.94
N TYR A 43 12.77 11.15 -5.34
CA TYR A 43 11.38 10.70 -5.30
C TYR A 43 10.69 11.40 -4.12
N LEU A 44 10.06 12.52 -4.43
CA LEU A 44 9.38 13.38 -3.47
C LEU A 44 8.06 13.86 -4.08
N ARG A 45 7.01 13.06 -3.93
CA ARG A 45 5.73 13.27 -4.61
C ARG A 45 4.66 13.76 -3.64
N SER A 46 3.83 14.74 -4.07
CA SER A 46 2.62 15.19 -3.34
C SER A 46 2.91 15.52 -1.86
N ASP A 47 2.18 14.91 -0.92
CA ASP A 47 2.32 15.16 0.52
C ASP A 47 3.68 14.74 1.09
N MET A 48 4.41 13.87 0.40
CA MET A 48 5.78 13.56 0.79
C MET A 48 6.67 14.80 0.75
N TYR A 49 6.45 15.71 -0.21
CA TYR A 49 7.14 16.99 -0.33
C TYR A 49 6.76 17.95 0.81
N HIS A 50 5.47 18.09 1.10
CA HIS A 50 4.96 19.11 2.00
C HIS A 50 4.82 18.66 3.46
N GLN A 51 4.72 17.36 3.71
CA GLN A 51 4.43 16.80 5.04
C GLN A 51 5.48 15.80 5.48
N TYR A 52 5.69 14.72 4.73
CA TYR A 52 6.44 13.58 5.27
C TYR A 52 7.92 13.87 5.42
N ALA A 53 8.57 14.50 4.45
CA ALA A 53 9.98 14.86 4.58
C ALA A 53 10.23 15.82 5.74
N PRO A 54 9.45 16.90 5.93
CA PRO A 54 9.52 17.73 7.13
C PRO A 54 9.31 16.96 8.44
N PHE A 55 8.31 16.09 8.51
CA PHE A 55 8.02 15.34 9.74
C PHE A 55 9.11 14.30 10.08
N PHE A 56 9.73 13.70 9.07
CA PHE A 56 10.90 12.84 9.27
C PHE A 56 12.12 13.64 9.77
N SER A 57 12.29 14.87 9.28
CA SER A 57 13.33 15.78 9.77
C SER A 57 13.11 16.17 11.23
N GLU A 58 11.85 16.43 11.62
CA GLU A 58 11.47 16.71 13.00
C GLU A 58 11.67 15.48 13.91
N LEU A 59 11.29 14.28 13.43
CA LEU A 59 11.55 13.03 14.15
C LEU A 59 13.05 12.82 14.39
N TRP A 60 13.86 13.05 13.37
CA TRP A 60 15.32 12.99 13.48
C TRP A 60 15.83 13.92 14.59
N HIS A 61 15.37 15.17 14.57
CA HIS A 61 15.75 16.20 15.55
C HIS A 61 15.40 15.76 16.98
N LYS A 62 14.17 15.32 17.19
CA LYS A 62 13.71 14.86 18.52
C LYS A 62 14.48 13.65 19.04
N ILE A 63 14.74 12.64 18.19
CA ILE A 63 15.50 11.46 18.60
C ILE A 63 16.94 11.84 18.94
N ARG A 64 17.59 12.67 18.13
CA ARG A 64 19.01 13.03 18.33
C ARG A 64 19.25 13.94 19.53
N ASN A 65 18.29 14.78 19.87
CA ASN A 65 18.38 15.69 21.02
C ASN A 65 17.70 15.15 22.28
N GLY A 66 17.09 13.97 22.25
CA GLY A 66 16.38 13.40 23.40
C GLY A 66 15.11 14.18 23.78
N GLU A 67 14.47 14.82 22.79
CA GLU A 67 13.26 15.60 23.01
C GLU A 67 12.00 14.72 23.12
N SER A 68 11.00 15.25 23.83
CA SER A 68 9.72 14.55 24.00
C SER A 68 8.98 14.34 22.66
N LEU A 69 8.41 13.15 22.47
CA LEU A 69 7.52 12.83 21.36
C LEU A 69 6.06 13.21 21.62
N THR A 70 5.76 13.94 22.70
CA THR A 70 4.38 14.33 23.03
C THR A 70 3.96 15.63 22.36
N TYR A 71 4.88 16.58 22.19
CA TYR A 71 4.58 17.91 21.67
C TYR A 71 5.71 18.45 20.80
N SER A 72 5.39 19.27 19.79
CA SER A 72 6.36 20.04 19.01
C SER A 72 5.91 21.47 18.82
N TRP A 73 6.85 22.41 19.00
CA TRP A 73 6.69 23.83 18.70
C TRP A 73 7.05 24.20 17.27
N ASP A 74 7.68 23.26 16.53
CA ASP A 74 8.22 23.48 15.18
C ASP A 74 7.17 23.21 14.08
N ILE A 75 5.92 22.97 14.49
CA ILE A 75 4.79 22.67 13.61
C ILE A 75 3.61 23.53 14.01
N GLY A 76 3.26 24.51 13.18
CA GLY A 76 2.21 25.47 13.47
C GLY A 76 2.50 26.28 14.76
N MET A 77 1.45 26.68 15.43
CA MET A 77 1.59 27.33 16.76
C MET A 77 1.93 26.35 17.89
N GLY A 78 2.32 25.15 17.55
CA GLY A 78 2.51 24.01 18.43
C GLY A 78 1.48 22.93 18.18
N THR A 79 1.90 21.66 18.15
CA THR A 79 1.03 20.53 17.84
C THR A 79 1.23 19.35 18.78
N ASN A 80 0.18 18.56 18.96
CA ASN A 80 0.28 17.24 19.58
C ASN A 80 1.11 16.33 18.67
N PHE A 81 2.40 16.17 19.01
CA PHE A 81 3.31 15.36 18.22
C PHE A 81 3.02 13.85 18.35
N THR A 82 2.40 13.40 19.45
CA THR A 82 1.97 11.99 19.60
C THR A 82 0.96 11.61 18.51
N SER A 83 -0.02 12.47 18.23
CA SER A 83 -1.02 12.24 17.19
C SER A 83 -0.37 12.26 15.80
N LEU A 84 0.50 13.24 15.52
CA LEU A 84 1.26 13.29 14.27
C LEU A 84 2.14 12.05 14.10
N PHE A 85 2.82 11.62 15.17
CA PHE A 85 3.65 10.41 15.18
C PHE A 85 2.80 9.16 14.92
N ALA A 86 1.63 9.02 15.54
CA ALA A 86 0.74 7.88 15.36
C ALA A 86 0.26 7.72 13.92
N TYR A 87 0.03 8.81 13.21
CA TYR A 87 -0.42 8.77 11.82
C TYR A 87 0.72 8.64 10.80
N TYR A 88 1.82 9.43 10.96
CA TYR A 88 2.85 9.54 9.93
C TYR A 88 4.14 8.76 10.21
N LEU A 89 4.50 8.56 11.48
CA LEU A 89 5.87 8.22 11.87
C LEU A 89 6.03 6.94 12.69
N ALA A 90 4.93 6.28 13.07
CA ALA A 90 4.94 5.15 14.00
C ALA A 90 5.61 3.86 13.47
N SER A 91 5.97 3.80 12.18
CA SER A 91 6.71 2.66 11.65
C SER A 91 8.03 2.43 12.38
N PRO A 92 8.34 1.20 12.86
CA PRO A 92 9.61 0.90 13.51
C PRO A 92 10.84 1.22 12.67
N SER A 93 10.73 1.13 11.33
CA SER A 93 11.83 1.47 10.43
C SER A 93 12.22 2.95 10.49
N ASN A 94 11.31 3.84 10.86
CA ASN A 94 11.55 5.27 10.85
C ASN A 94 12.57 5.72 11.89
N TRP A 95 12.75 4.95 12.99
CA TRP A 95 13.78 5.22 13.99
C TRP A 95 15.19 5.20 13.42
N PHE A 96 15.42 4.43 12.35
CA PHE A 96 16.72 4.37 11.69
C PHE A 96 17.12 5.68 10.98
N VAL A 97 16.19 6.64 10.78
CA VAL A 97 16.53 7.96 10.22
C VAL A 97 17.58 8.67 11.06
N ALA A 98 17.54 8.49 12.38
CA ALA A 98 18.48 9.13 13.31
C ALA A 98 19.93 8.61 13.22
N LEU A 99 20.20 7.52 12.53
CA LEU A 99 21.56 6.98 12.33
C LEU A 99 22.33 7.76 11.26
N PHE A 100 21.67 8.55 10.44
CA PHE A 100 22.27 9.27 9.31
C PHE A 100 22.21 10.78 9.53
N PRO A 101 23.01 11.57 8.79
CA PRO A 101 22.90 13.04 8.84
C PRO A 101 21.54 13.51 8.33
N GLN A 102 20.94 14.47 8.99
CA GLN A 102 19.59 15.00 8.72
C GLN A 102 19.36 15.42 7.25
N LYS A 103 20.38 15.99 6.61
CA LYS A 103 20.31 16.42 5.20
C LYS A 103 20.02 15.29 4.20
N TYR A 104 20.20 14.02 4.62
CA TYR A 104 19.90 12.83 3.82
C TYR A 104 18.54 12.20 4.14
N THR A 105 17.67 12.91 4.86
CA THR A 105 16.33 12.42 5.21
C THR A 105 15.55 11.93 4.00
N ILE A 106 15.60 12.64 2.87
CA ILE A 106 14.89 12.28 1.62
C ILE A 106 15.42 10.95 1.07
N GLU A 107 16.73 10.78 1.01
CA GLU A 107 17.38 9.58 0.49
C GLU A 107 17.06 8.35 1.35
N ILE A 108 17.01 8.54 2.66
CA ILE A 108 16.65 7.48 3.61
C ILE A 108 15.18 7.07 3.42
N MET A 109 14.29 8.03 3.25
CA MET A 109 12.88 7.77 2.93
C MET A 109 12.75 7.01 1.61
N ASN A 110 13.50 7.39 0.58
CA ASN A 110 13.52 6.71 -0.72
C ASN A 110 14.03 5.26 -0.60
N ALA A 111 15.06 5.04 0.21
CA ALA A 111 15.55 3.69 0.51
C ALA A 111 14.50 2.86 1.29
N PHE A 112 13.81 3.46 2.26
CA PHE A 112 12.73 2.77 2.98
C PHE A 112 11.58 2.39 2.05
N ILE A 113 11.20 3.21 1.07
CA ILE A 113 10.17 2.88 0.09
C ILE A 113 10.59 1.64 -0.71
N ILE A 114 11.82 1.58 -1.22
CA ILE A 114 12.34 0.42 -1.95
C ILE A 114 12.30 -0.84 -1.07
N LEU A 115 12.77 -0.73 0.17
CA LEU A 115 12.79 -1.86 1.11
C LEU A 115 11.37 -2.34 1.48
N LYS A 116 10.41 -1.42 1.63
CA LYS A 116 9.01 -1.77 1.91
C LYS A 116 8.31 -2.39 0.70
N ILE A 117 8.61 -1.96 -0.52
CA ILE A 117 8.16 -2.60 -1.77
C ILE A 117 8.68 -4.06 -1.82
N ALA A 118 9.98 -4.25 -1.58
CA ALA A 118 10.59 -5.57 -1.52
C ALA A 118 10.04 -6.44 -0.37
N GLY A 119 9.80 -5.83 0.80
CA GLY A 119 9.15 -6.45 1.95
C GLY A 119 7.74 -6.93 1.64
N SER A 120 6.96 -6.13 0.90
CA SER A 120 5.60 -6.50 0.44
C SER A 120 5.63 -7.71 -0.50
N SER A 121 6.57 -7.72 -1.45
CA SER A 121 6.79 -8.87 -2.33
C SER A 121 7.16 -10.13 -1.55
N LEU A 122 8.09 -10.00 -0.60
CA LEU A 122 8.53 -11.12 0.25
C LEU A 122 7.38 -11.65 1.13
N SER A 123 6.58 -10.77 1.72
CA SER A 123 5.50 -11.17 2.63
C SER A 123 4.40 -11.95 1.92
N LEU A 124 3.98 -11.50 0.72
CA LEU A 124 3.03 -12.29 -0.08
C LEU A 124 3.64 -13.63 -0.51
N THR A 125 4.90 -13.65 -0.97
CA THR A 125 5.58 -14.89 -1.32
C THR A 125 5.62 -15.87 -0.14
N TYR A 126 5.89 -15.36 1.06
CA TYR A 126 5.88 -16.15 2.29
C TYR A 126 4.48 -16.72 2.59
N TYR A 127 3.44 -15.89 2.48
CA TYR A 127 2.06 -16.34 2.63
C TYR A 127 1.72 -17.46 1.64
N LEU A 128 1.95 -17.25 0.34
CA LEU A 128 1.61 -18.21 -0.71
C LEU A 128 2.29 -19.57 -0.51
N THR A 129 3.57 -19.54 -0.13
CA THR A 129 4.33 -20.78 0.12
C THR A 129 3.87 -21.51 1.38
N LYS A 130 3.46 -20.80 2.43
CA LYS A 130 3.00 -21.39 3.68
C LYS A 130 1.57 -21.87 3.61
N HIS A 131 0.67 -21.07 3.00
CA HIS A 131 -0.73 -21.41 2.78
C HIS A 131 -0.87 -22.70 1.96
N ASN A 132 -0.09 -22.84 0.88
CA ASN A 132 -0.16 -24.00 -0.01
C ASN A 132 0.83 -25.12 0.34
N ASN A 133 1.58 -25.02 1.44
CA ASN A 133 2.65 -25.96 1.81
C ASN A 133 3.63 -26.29 0.65
N ASN A 134 3.88 -25.31 -0.22
CA ASN A 134 4.68 -25.49 -1.41
C ASN A 134 5.61 -24.29 -1.64
N LYS A 135 6.93 -24.50 -1.52
CA LYS A 135 7.95 -23.46 -1.74
C LYS A 135 8.34 -23.30 -3.22
N HIS A 136 7.37 -23.36 -4.12
CA HIS A 136 7.67 -23.23 -5.55
C HIS A 136 8.13 -21.80 -5.90
N VAL A 137 9.20 -21.67 -6.70
CA VAL A 137 9.82 -20.38 -7.05
C VAL A 137 8.86 -19.41 -7.75
N ILE A 138 7.83 -19.92 -8.43
CA ILE A 138 6.81 -19.09 -9.09
C ILE A 138 6.06 -18.17 -8.12
N ALA A 139 6.02 -18.49 -6.82
CA ALA A 139 5.42 -17.61 -5.80
C ALA A 139 6.11 -16.23 -5.76
N ALA A 140 7.40 -16.15 -6.11
CA ALA A 140 8.13 -14.89 -6.18
C ALA A 140 7.61 -13.96 -7.28
N ILE A 141 7.10 -14.49 -8.40
CA ILE A 141 6.44 -13.70 -9.45
C ILE A 141 5.19 -13.00 -8.89
N PHE A 142 4.35 -13.73 -8.17
CA PHE A 142 3.15 -13.17 -7.54
C PHE A 142 3.49 -12.15 -6.46
N GLY A 143 4.53 -12.44 -5.66
CA GLY A 143 5.08 -11.47 -4.72
C GLY A 143 5.52 -10.18 -5.41
N MET A 144 6.25 -10.28 -6.50
CA MET A 144 6.71 -9.13 -7.29
C MET A 144 5.52 -8.31 -7.83
N PHE A 145 4.48 -8.94 -8.39
CA PHE A 145 3.27 -8.24 -8.82
C PHE A 145 2.53 -7.56 -7.67
N TYR A 146 2.56 -8.12 -6.46
CA TYR A 146 2.00 -7.48 -5.28
C TYR A 146 2.79 -6.24 -4.86
N GLY A 147 4.12 -6.39 -4.72
CA GLY A 147 5.03 -5.31 -4.34
C GLY A 147 5.16 -4.21 -5.39
N MET A 148 4.79 -4.48 -6.67
CA MET A 148 4.84 -3.54 -7.78
C MET A 148 3.47 -3.33 -8.43
N SER A 149 2.41 -3.49 -7.66
CA SER A 149 1.01 -3.33 -8.09
C SER A 149 0.64 -1.86 -8.37
N GLY A 150 -0.52 -1.66 -8.98
CA GLY A 150 -1.11 -0.33 -9.19
C GLY A 150 -1.32 0.45 -7.89
N PHE A 151 -1.63 -0.24 -6.77
CA PHE A 151 -1.65 0.39 -5.45
C PHE A 151 -0.28 0.98 -5.08
N ILE A 152 0.78 0.21 -5.25
CA ILE A 152 2.15 0.68 -4.96
C ILE A 152 2.56 1.80 -5.92
N ALA A 153 2.25 1.68 -7.20
CA ALA A 153 2.52 2.74 -8.19
C ALA A 153 1.82 4.07 -7.85
N ALA A 154 0.57 3.99 -7.34
CA ALA A 154 -0.19 5.16 -6.93
C ALA A 154 0.25 5.73 -5.59
N TYR A 155 0.57 4.87 -4.61
CA TYR A 155 0.61 5.24 -3.19
C TYR A 155 1.93 4.95 -2.46
N SER A 156 3.00 4.50 -3.15
CA SER A 156 4.28 4.21 -2.47
C SER A 156 4.91 5.43 -1.79
N TRP A 157 4.59 6.62 -2.23
CA TRP A 157 4.99 7.86 -1.57
C TRP A 157 4.30 8.07 -0.21
N ASN A 158 3.17 7.41 0.08
CA ASN A 158 2.58 7.32 1.43
C ASN A 158 3.33 6.25 2.25
N ILE A 159 4.57 6.54 2.59
CA ILE A 159 5.51 5.61 3.23
C ILE A 159 4.93 4.93 4.48
N MET A 160 4.05 5.63 5.23
CA MET A 160 3.40 5.13 6.44
C MET A 160 2.33 4.05 6.17
N TRP A 161 1.82 3.92 4.93
CA TRP A 161 0.85 2.87 4.60
C TRP A 161 1.50 1.55 4.24
N LEU A 162 2.76 1.58 3.80
CA LEU A 162 3.46 0.41 3.25
C LEU A 162 3.70 -0.69 4.28
N ASP A 163 3.79 -0.36 5.58
CA ASP A 163 3.89 -1.39 6.62
C ASP A 163 2.63 -2.26 6.68
N CYS A 164 1.44 -1.66 6.53
CA CYS A 164 0.19 -2.40 6.47
C CYS A 164 0.13 -3.32 5.23
N VAL A 165 0.69 -2.86 4.09
CA VAL A 165 0.81 -3.70 2.88
C VAL A 165 1.72 -4.91 3.12
N ILE A 166 2.84 -4.74 3.82
CA ILE A 166 3.72 -5.84 4.22
C ILE A 166 3.00 -6.80 5.17
N LEU A 167 2.21 -6.27 6.11
CA LEU A 167 1.66 -7.04 7.21
C LEU A 167 0.40 -7.84 6.82
N ILE A 168 -0.41 -7.39 5.84
CA ILE A 168 -1.67 -8.07 5.51
C ILE A 168 -1.50 -9.55 5.14
N PRO A 169 -0.51 -9.99 4.30
CA PRO A 169 -0.32 -11.41 4.04
C PRO A 169 0.05 -12.21 5.30
N LEU A 170 0.79 -11.60 6.22
CA LEU A 170 1.20 -12.22 7.48
C LEU A 170 0.03 -12.32 8.45
N ILE A 171 -0.82 -11.30 8.54
CA ILE A 171 -2.03 -11.29 9.36
C ILE A 171 -2.99 -12.38 8.88
N MET A 172 -3.23 -12.49 7.55
CA MET A 172 -4.12 -13.51 6.99
C MET A 172 -3.60 -14.93 7.24
N LEU A 173 -2.28 -15.15 7.11
CA LEU A 173 -1.66 -16.42 7.50
C LEU A 173 -1.81 -16.70 9.00
N GLY A 174 -1.66 -15.67 9.84
CA GLY A 174 -1.87 -15.78 11.29
C GLY A 174 -3.31 -16.15 11.64
N LEU A 175 -4.28 -15.55 10.96
CA LEU A 175 -5.70 -15.84 11.12
C LEU A 175 -6.04 -17.28 10.71
N GLU A 176 -5.50 -17.77 9.59
CA GLU A 176 -5.64 -19.16 9.17
C GLU A 176 -5.11 -20.13 10.23
N ARG A 177 -3.93 -19.85 10.81
CA ARG A 177 -3.36 -20.65 11.89
C ARG A 177 -4.19 -20.59 13.18
N LEU A 178 -4.75 -19.42 13.49
CA LEU A 178 -5.67 -19.27 14.63
C LEU A 178 -6.91 -20.15 14.45
N VAL A 179 -7.53 -20.13 13.27
CA VAL A 179 -8.74 -20.90 12.96
C VAL A 179 -8.44 -22.40 12.84
N ASN A 180 -7.38 -22.78 12.11
CA ASN A 180 -7.12 -24.19 11.78
C ASN A 180 -6.31 -24.92 12.86
N GLU A 181 -5.34 -24.23 13.50
CA GLU A 181 -4.34 -24.83 14.39
C GLU A 181 -4.45 -24.34 15.85
N ASN A 182 -5.33 -23.37 16.13
CA ASN A 182 -5.44 -22.65 17.42
C ASN A 182 -4.13 -21.94 17.84
N ARG A 183 -3.30 -21.52 16.88
CA ARG A 183 -2.05 -20.78 17.10
C ARG A 183 -2.29 -19.29 16.95
N CYS A 184 -2.27 -18.56 18.05
CA CYS A 184 -2.72 -17.16 18.14
C CYS A 184 -1.61 -16.12 18.09
N ILE A 185 -0.39 -16.43 18.52
CA ILE A 185 0.68 -15.44 18.77
C ILE A 185 1.03 -14.68 17.49
N PHE A 186 1.22 -15.40 16.38
CA PHE A 186 1.59 -14.78 15.11
C PHE A 186 0.51 -13.81 14.59
N TYR A 187 -0.78 -14.19 14.72
CA TYR A 187 -1.91 -13.33 14.39
C TYR A 187 -1.94 -12.07 15.27
N CYS A 188 -1.86 -12.25 16.58
CA CYS A 188 -1.93 -11.16 17.55
C CYS A 188 -0.80 -10.13 17.34
N ILE A 189 0.44 -10.60 17.17
CA ILE A 189 1.59 -9.71 16.96
C ILE A 189 1.51 -8.98 15.62
N THR A 190 1.19 -9.68 14.53
CA THR A 190 1.15 -9.05 13.20
C THR A 190 0.01 -8.05 13.06
N LEU A 191 -1.17 -8.35 13.60
CA LEU A 191 -2.29 -7.41 13.64
C LEU A 191 -2.00 -6.23 14.58
N GLY A 192 -1.44 -6.48 15.77
CA GLY A 192 -1.06 -5.43 16.72
C GLY A 192 -0.02 -4.48 16.13
N LEU A 193 0.98 -5.01 15.42
CA LEU A 193 1.98 -4.20 14.73
C LEU A 193 1.35 -3.38 13.59
N CYS A 194 0.37 -3.94 12.86
CA CYS A 194 -0.36 -3.21 11.82
C CYS A 194 -1.12 -2.01 12.41
N ILE A 195 -1.82 -2.23 13.52
CA ILE A 195 -2.56 -1.17 14.23
C ILE A 195 -1.58 -0.10 14.76
N PHE A 196 -0.44 -0.51 15.30
CA PHE A 196 0.58 0.40 15.82
C PHE A 196 1.21 1.26 14.71
N THR A 197 1.53 0.67 13.54
CA THR A 197 2.26 1.38 12.46
C THR A 197 1.41 2.39 11.72
N ASN A 198 0.11 2.13 11.54
CA ASN A 198 -0.84 3.08 10.97
C ASN A 198 -2.28 2.68 11.32
N TYR A 199 -2.87 3.32 12.30
CA TYR A 199 -4.22 2.99 12.77
C TYR A 199 -5.29 3.17 11.69
N TYR A 200 -5.14 4.15 10.79
CA TYR A 200 -6.14 4.46 9.76
C TYR A 200 -6.25 3.34 8.71
N ILE A 201 -5.13 2.89 8.15
CA ILE A 201 -5.13 1.75 7.20
C ILE A 201 -5.48 0.45 7.94
N ALA A 202 -5.10 0.32 9.21
CA ALA A 202 -5.43 -0.85 10.01
C ALA A 202 -6.95 -1.05 10.19
N ILE A 203 -7.79 0.00 10.16
CA ILE A 203 -9.26 -0.15 10.15
C ILE A 203 -9.69 -1.00 8.94
N MET A 204 -9.16 -0.72 7.76
CA MET A 204 -9.46 -1.48 6.53
C MET A 204 -8.99 -2.93 6.65
N VAL A 205 -7.82 -3.14 7.25
CA VAL A 205 -7.29 -4.49 7.53
C VAL A 205 -8.19 -5.21 8.53
N CYS A 206 -8.63 -4.58 9.61
CA CYS A 206 -9.54 -5.19 10.60
C CYS A 206 -10.87 -5.61 9.98
N LEU A 207 -11.47 -4.76 9.13
CA LEU A 207 -12.70 -5.12 8.40
C LEU A 207 -12.48 -6.34 7.52
N SER A 208 -11.37 -6.40 6.79
CA SER A 208 -11.04 -7.54 5.93
C SER A 208 -10.77 -8.82 6.73
N VAL A 209 -10.16 -8.71 7.90
CA VAL A 209 -9.93 -9.82 8.83
C VAL A 209 -11.25 -10.42 9.30
N VAL A 210 -12.25 -9.59 9.64
CA VAL A 210 -13.60 -10.07 10.03
C VAL A 210 -14.27 -10.82 8.86
N ILE A 211 -14.22 -10.24 7.65
CA ILE A 211 -14.81 -10.87 6.46
C ILE A 211 -14.12 -12.21 6.15
N TYR A 212 -12.79 -12.22 6.18
CA TYR A 212 -12.03 -13.44 5.89
C TYR A 212 -12.21 -14.50 6.97
N TYR A 213 -12.34 -14.11 8.25
CA TYR A 213 -12.69 -15.04 9.34
C TYR A 213 -14.00 -15.78 9.06
N VAL A 214 -15.03 -15.08 8.59
CA VAL A 214 -16.33 -15.72 8.23
C VAL A 214 -16.13 -16.73 7.10
N VAL A 215 -15.37 -16.36 6.06
CA VAL A 215 -15.07 -17.28 4.94
C VAL A 215 -14.31 -18.52 5.43
N LEU A 216 -13.31 -18.35 6.29
CA LEU A 216 -12.57 -19.47 6.87
C LEU A 216 -13.48 -20.38 7.70
N MET A 217 -14.39 -19.82 8.48
CA MET A 217 -15.33 -20.61 9.28
C MET A 217 -16.33 -21.42 8.43
N ILE A 218 -16.77 -20.88 7.28
CA ILE A 218 -17.64 -21.58 6.32
C ILE A 218 -16.87 -22.69 5.58
N ALA A 219 -15.61 -22.43 5.21
CA ALA A 219 -14.77 -23.37 4.49
C ALA A 219 -14.22 -24.50 5.40
N TYR A 220 -14.15 -24.26 6.70
CA TYR A 220 -13.56 -25.19 7.66
C TYR A 220 -14.41 -26.43 7.92
N ASN A 221 -13.90 -27.58 7.52
CA ASN A 221 -14.61 -28.86 7.64
C ASN A 221 -14.38 -29.59 8.98
N GLY A 222 -13.57 -29.03 9.89
CA GLY A 222 -13.16 -29.67 11.15
C GLY A 222 -14.10 -29.48 12.35
N ILE A 223 -15.24 -28.79 12.17
CA ILE A 223 -16.17 -28.49 13.26
C ILE A 223 -17.17 -29.64 13.43
N LYS A 224 -17.17 -30.22 14.63
CA LYS A 224 -18.02 -31.35 14.99
C LYS A 224 -19.19 -30.96 15.89
N SER A 225 -19.19 -29.76 16.48
CA SER A 225 -20.25 -29.30 17.40
C SER A 225 -20.42 -27.77 17.36
N PRO A 226 -21.64 -27.24 17.65
CA PRO A 226 -21.88 -25.81 17.75
C PRO A 226 -20.96 -25.10 18.76
N MET A 227 -20.59 -25.74 19.86
CA MET A 227 -19.71 -25.23 20.89
C MET A 227 -18.29 -24.91 20.33
N GLN A 228 -17.82 -25.64 19.32
CA GLN A 228 -16.54 -25.37 18.67
C GLN A 228 -16.59 -24.08 17.86
N TYR A 229 -17.71 -23.73 17.22
CA TYR A 229 -17.90 -22.44 16.57
C TYR A 229 -17.78 -21.29 17.58
N VAL A 230 -18.50 -21.42 18.70
CA VAL A 230 -18.46 -20.40 19.78
C VAL A 230 -17.05 -20.24 20.32
N LYS A 231 -16.35 -21.34 20.62
CA LYS A 231 -14.95 -21.28 21.10
C LYS A 231 -14.00 -20.60 20.11
N LYS A 232 -14.10 -20.91 18.81
CA LYS A 232 -13.27 -20.26 17.78
C LYS A 232 -13.60 -18.78 17.64
N PHE A 233 -14.88 -18.41 17.73
CA PHE A 233 -15.30 -17.02 17.72
C PHE A 233 -14.78 -16.24 18.93
N ILE A 234 -14.89 -16.80 20.14
CA ILE A 234 -14.33 -16.17 21.35
C ILE A 234 -12.82 -16.01 21.21
N ASN A 235 -12.08 -17.03 20.75
CA ASN A 235 -10.65 -16.93 20.51
C ASN A 235 -10.32 -15.82 19.51
N PHE A 236 -11.06 -15.73 18.40
CA PHE A 236 -10.90 -14.66 17.43
C PHE A 236 -11.09 -13.27 18.06
N CYS A 237 -12.17 -13.07 18.81
CA CYS A 237 -12.46 -11.81 19.51
C CYS A 237 -11.35 -11.45 20.53
N VAL A 238 -10.97 -12.40 21.40
CA VAL A 238 -9.95 -12.17 22.44
C VAL A 238 -8.61 -11.77 21.83
N TYR A 239 -8.12 -12.53 20.82
CA TYR A 239 -6.82 -12.22 20.23
C TYR A 239 -6.83 -10.99 19.32
N SER A 240 -7.97 -10.62 18.74
CA SER A 240 -8.14 -9.36 18.03
C SER A 240 -8.14 -8.17 19.00
N LEU A 241 -8.79 -8.29 20.14
CA LEU A 241 -8.76 -7.27 21.20
C LEU A 241 -7.36 -7.13 21.83
N LEU A 242 -6.65 -8.22 22.05
CA LEU A 242 -5.26 -8.20 22.50
C LEU A 242 -4.35 -7.51 21.49
N ALA A 243 -4.55 -7.76 20.19
CA ALA A 243 -3.82 -7.05 19.13
C ALA A 243 -4.09 -5.54 19.17
N GLY A 244 -5.36 -5.14 19.35
CA GLY A 244 -5.73 -3.73 19.58
C GLY A 244 -5.06 -3.14 20.83
N GLY A 245 -4.96 -3.93 21.91
CA GLY A 245 -4.25 -3.57 23.13
C GLY A 245 -2.77 -3.28 22.93
N LEU A 246 -2.08 -4.00 22.02
CA LEU A 246 -0.69 -3.73 21.68
C LEU A 246 -0.51 -2.36 20.99
N GLY A 247 -1.51 -1.87 20.26
CA GLY A 247 -1.52 -0.54 19.64
C GLY A 247 -2.10 0.57 20.53
N ALA A 248 -2.62 0.24 21.71
CA ALA A 248 -3.40 1.18 22.54
C ALA A 248 -2.61 2.43 22.98
N CYS A 249 -1.29 2.32 23.11
CA CYS A 249 -0.43 3.45 23.47
C CYS A 249 -0.48 4.60 22.44
N LEU A 250 -0.77 4.32 21.18
CA LEU A 250 -0.99 5.32 20.13
C LEU A 250 -2.49 5.55 19.84
N LEU A 251 -3.31 4.50 19.91
CA LEU A 251 -4.74 4.59 19.62
C LEU A 251 -5.51 5.47 20.63
N LEU A 252 -5.22 5.35 21.93
CA LEU A 252 -5.98 6.09 22.95
C LEU A 252 -5.73 7.61 22.86
N PRO A 253 -4.48 8.11 22.78
CA PRO A 253 -4.23 9.54 22.54
C PRO A 253 -4.85 10.02 21.22
N GLU A 254 -4.78 9.21 20.17
CA GLU A 254 -5.32 9.58 18.85
C GLU A 254 -6.84 9.67 18.87
N PHE A 255 -7.53 8.74 19.51
CA PHE A 255 -8.98 8.78 19.64
C PHE A 255 -9.46 10.09 20.29
N TYR A 256 -8.74 10.57 21.31
CA TYR A 256 -9.02 11.88 21.91
C TYR A 256 -8.74 13.02 20.94
N THR A 257 -7.60 13.01 20.26
CA THR A 257 -7.19 14.10 19.35
C THR A 257 -8.05 14.16 18.09
N PHE A 258 -8.51 13.00 17.59
CA PHE A 258 -9.38 12.92 16.41
C PHE A 258 -10.65 13.77 16.57
N SER A 259 -11.24 13.81 17.77
CA SER A 259 -12.42 14.64 18.05
C SER A 259 -12.16 16.15 17.91
N LEU A 260 -10.90 16.58 17.94
CA LEU A 260 -10.46 17.97 17.78
C LEU A 260 -10.05 18.31 16.35
N SER A 261 -9.98 17.32 15.47
CA SER A 261 -9.60 17.50 14.05
C SER A 261 -10.82 17.80 13.18
N ALA A 262 -10.59 18.39 12.01
CA ALA A 262 -11.63 18.64 11.01
C ALA A 262 -12.24 17.35 10.43
N SER A 263 -11.57 16.20 10.59
CA SER A 263 -12.03 14.89 10.11
C SER A 263 -13.14 14.26 10.97
N SER A 264 -13.45 14.83 12.15
CA SER A 264 -14.52 14.34 13.03
C SER A 264 -15.93 14.71 12.56
N ASP A 265 -16.04 15.68 11.65
CA ASP A 265 -17.32 16.27 11.23
C ASP A 265 -17.84 15.54 9.97
N THR A 266 -18.36 14.31 10.16
CA THR A 266 -18.85 13.47 9.05
C THR A 266 -20.26 12.98 9.31
N ALA A 267 -21.17 13.20 8.33
CA ALA A 267 -22.52 12.66 8.35
C ALA A 267 -22.59 11.34 7.56
N PHE A 268 -23.39 10.39 8.02
CA PHE A 268 -23.68 9.17 7.27
C PHE A 268 -24.41 9.52 5.95
N PRO A 269 -24.04 8.90 4.80
CA PRO A 269 -24.68 9.20 3.53
C PRO A 269 -26.18 8.90 3.49
N ASP A 270 -27.00 9.86 3.10
CA ASP A 270 -28.47 9.70 3.02
C ASP A 270 -28.94 8.85 1.83
N LYS A 271 -28.13 8.78 0.77
CA LYS A 271 -28.47 8.09 -0.48
C LYS A 271 -27.34 7.19 -0.94
N LEU A 272 -27.72 6.07 -1.56
CA LEU A 272 -26.76 5.19 -2.24
C LEU A 272 -26.42 5.78 -3.61
N ILE A 273 -25.14 6.05 -3.86
CA ILE A 273 -24.60 6.63 -5.09
C ILE A 273 -23.53 5.70 -5.65
N SER A 274 -23.58 5.46 -6.96
CA SER A 274 -22.50 4.81 -7.73
C SER A 274 -21.60 5.87 -8.34
N TYR A 275 -20.28 5.70 -8.22
CA TYR A 275 -19.31 6.67 -8.72
C TYR A 275 -19.01 6.53 -10.21
N PHE A 276 -19.03 5.29 -10.73
CA PHE A 276 -18.67 4.98 -12.12
C PHE A 276 -19.27 3.66 -12.59
N SER A 277 -19.15 3.34 -13.89
CA SER A 277 -19.55 2.04 -14.43
C SER A 277 -18.67 0.90 -13.89
N ILE A 278 -19.30 -0.21 -13.49
CA ILE A 278 -18.58 -1.41 -13.02
C ILE A 278 -17.53 -1.88 -14.06
N LEU A 279 -17.86 -1.79 -15.35
CA LEU A 279 -16.94 -2.18 -16.42
C LEU A 279 -15.70 -1.28 -16.48
N SER A 280 -15.80 0.00 -16.09
CA SER A 280 -14.66 0.91 -16.01
C SER A 280 -13.61 0.47 -14.98
N MET A 281 -14.00 -0.29 -13.94
CA MET A 281 -13.03 -0.87 -13.01
C MET A 281 -12.11 -1.91 -13.65
N LEU A 282 -12.62 -2.66 -14.65
CA LEU A 282 -11.83 -3.69 -15.34
C LEU A 282 -10.66 -3.07 -16.10
N THR A 283 -10.84 -1.85 -16.63
CA THR A 283 -9.76 -1.14 -17.32
C THR A 283 -8.59 -0.81 -16.39
N ARG A 284 -8.85 -0.68 -15.08
CA ARG A 284 -7.83 -0.41 -14.05
C ARG A 284 -6.88 -1.58 -13.79
N GLN A 285 -7.17 -2.75 -14.38
CA GLN A 285 -6.32 -3.95 -14.32
C GLN A 285 -5.35 -4.04 -15.51
N LEU A 286 -5.48 -3.17 -16.53
CA LEU A 286 -4.57 -3.12 -17.67
C LEU A 286 -3.23 -2.49 -17.28
N ILE A 287 -2.18 -2.81 -18.05
CA ILE A 287 -0.83 -2.24 -17.88
C ILE A 287 -0.80 -0.76 -18.30
N ASN A 288 0.06 0.03 -17.67
CA ASN A 288 0.34 1.43 -18.01
C ASN A 288 -0.90 2.34 -17.95
N ILE A 289 -1.91 2.00 -17.18
CA ILE A 289 -3.05 2.88 -16.93
C ILE A 289 -2.64 3.97 -15.92
N PRO A 290 -2.85 5.25 -16.22
CA PRO A 290 -2.55 6.35 -15.29
C PRO A 290 -3.16 6.12 -13.91
N VAL A 291 -2.40 6.44 -12.86
CA VAL A 291 -2.88 6.30 -11.49
C VAL A 291 -3.88 7.39 -11.14
N HIS A 292 -4.95 7.04 -10.46
CA HIS A 292 -5.93 7.99 -9.93
C HIS A 292 -5.59 8.37 -8.50
N LEU A 293 -5.49 9.67 -8.25
CA LEU A 293 -5.19 10.26 -6.94
C LEU A 293 -6.26 11.28 -6.50
N GLY A 294 -7.11 11.70 -7.43
CA GLY A 294 -8.16 12.71 -7.25
C GLY A 294 -9.47 12.15 -6.70
N LEU A 295 -10.56 12.90 -6.94
CA LEU A 295 -11.92 12.59 -6.46
C LEU A 295 -12.76 11.71 -7.41
N ASP A 296 -12.20 11.24 -8.50
CA ASP A 296 -12.83 10.38 -9.51
C ASP A 296 -13.06 8.93 -9.04
N HIS A 297 -12.63 8.60 -7.85
CA HIS A 297 -12.87 7.35 -7.11
C HIS A 297 -12.42 6.05 -7.78
N LEU A 298 -11.87 6.06 -9.00
CA LEU A 298 -11.41 4.83 -9.67
C LEU A 298 -10.26 4.15 -8.91
N PRO A 299 -10.32 2.81 -8.70
CA PRO A 299 -9.31 2.09 -7.92
C PRO A 299 -8.00 1.90 -8.69
N ASN A 300 -6.87 1.84 -7.98
CA ASN A 300 -5.56 1.47 -8.52
C ASN A 300 -5.29 -0.02 -8.22
N ILE A 301 -5.78 -0.93 -9.10
CA ILE A 301 -5.84 -2.38 -8.82
C ILE A 301 -4.99 -3.25 -9.75
N TYR A 302 -4.21 -2.68 -10.66
CA TYR A 302 -3.30 -3.46 -11.50
C TYR A 302 -2.40 -4.38 -10.65
N CYS A 303 -2.28 -5.65 -11.04
CA CYS A 303 -1.39 -6.63 -10.40
C CYS A 303 -0.93 -7.73 -11.37
N GLY A 304 -0.67 -7.32 -12.62
CA GLY A 304 -0.31 -8.18 -13.74
C GLY A 304 -1.52 -8.61 -14.56
N VAL A 305 -1.40 -8.53 -15.88
CA VAL A 305 -2.52 -8.83 -16.79
C VAL A 305 -2.83 -10.33 -16.89
N ALA A 306 -1.93 -11.20 -16.40
CA ALA A 306 -2.20 -12.64 -16.32
C ALA A 306 -3.45 -12.99 -15.49
N VAL A 307 -3.91 -12.11 -14.61
CA VAL A 307 -5.12 -12.30 -13.80
C VAL A 307 -6.38 -12.49 -14.64
N PHE A 308 -6.45 -11.89 -15.84
CA PHE A 308 -7.57 -12.08 -16.76
C PHE A 308 -7.71 -13.53 -17.26
N VAL A 309 -6.61 -14.27 -17.33
CA VAL A 309 -6.62 -15.71 -17.67
C VAL A 309 -6.71 -16.56 -16.41
N LEU A 310 -5.98 -16.18 -15.35
CA LEU A 310 -5.83 -17.03 -14.16
C LEU A 310 -7.08 -17.04 -13.26
N LEU A 311 -7.82 -15.94 -13.15
CA LEU A 311 -9.03 -15.90 -12.33
C LEU A 311 -10.15 -16.79 -12.90
N PRO A 312 -10.51 -16.76 -14.21
CA PRO A 312 -11.43 -17.73 -14.79
C PRO A 312 -10.93 -19.17 -14.62
N LEU A 313 -9.63 -19.41 -14.79
CA LEU A 313 -9.04 -20.74 -14.60
C LEU A 313 -9.16 -21.21 -13.15
N TYR A 314 -8.98 -20.33 -12.16
CA TYR A 314 -9.22 -20.61 -10.75
C TYR A 314 -10.68 -21.04 -10.49
N ILE A 315 -11.63 -20.30 -11.06
CA ILE A 315 -13.07 -20.60 -10.93
C ILE A 315 -13.39 -21.99 -11.48
N MET A 316 -12.79 -22.37 -12.62
CA MET A 316 -12.96 -23.69 -13.25
C MET A 316 -12.14 -24.82 -12.59
N CYS A 317 -11.20 -24.50 -11.68
CA CYS A 317 -10.33 -25.48 -11.06
C CYS A 317 -11.11 -26.41 -10.11
N SER A 318 -11.10 -27.72 -10.35
CA SER A 318 -11.81 -28.70 -9.52
C SER A 318 -11.08 -29.08 -8.22
N LYS A 319 -9.81 -28.72 -8.08
CA LYS A 319 -8.99 -29.06 -6.91
C LYS A 319 -9.19 -28.13 -5.72
N VAL A 320 -9.71 -26.93 -5.94
CA VAL A 320 -10.02 -25.98 -4.87
C VAL A 320 -11.41 -26.27 -4.32
N ASN A 321 -11.55 -26.27 -2.98
CA ASN A 321 -12.84 -26.49 -2.33
C ASN A 321 -13.87 -25.44 -2.79
N ALA A 322 -15.07 -25.89 -3.17
CA ALA A 322 -16.11 -25.00 -3.68
C ALA A 322 -16.53 -23.91 -2.66
N ARG A 323 -16.60 -24.23 -1.36
CA ARG A 323 -16.93 -23.24 -0.31
C ARG A 323 -15.87 -22.16 -0.19
N GLU A 324 -14.60 -22.55 -0.23
CA GLU A 324 -13.48 -21.61 -0.21
C GLU A 324 -13.47 -20.71 -1.46
N LYS A 325 -13.66 -21.33 -2.63
CA LYS A 325 -13.74 -20.62 -3.91
C LYS A 325 -14.86 -19.57 -3.91
N ILE A 326 -16.07 -19.97 -3.51
CA ILE A 326 -17.21 -19.05 -3.41
C ILE A 326 -16.90 -17.94 -2.40
N GLY A 327 -16.37 -18.28 -1.23
CA GLY A 327 -16.00 -17.30 -0.20
C GLY A 327 -15.00 -16.26 -0.70
N LYS A 328 -13.93 -16.70 -1.38
CA LYS A 328 -12.93 -15.77 -1.97
C LYS A 328 -13.54 -14.91 -3.08
N CYS A 329 -14.40 -15.46 -3.94
CA CYS A 329 -15.14 -14.68 -4.95
C CYS A 329 -16.05 -13.63 -4.29
N VAL A 330 -16.76 -13.98 -3.21
CA VAL A 330 -17.60 -13.03 -2.46
C VAL A 330 -16.75 -11.90 -1.87
N ILE A 331 -15.55 -12.21 -1.34
CA ILE A 331 -14.61 -11.16 -0.87
C ILE A 331 -14.29 -10.19 -2.00
N LEU A 332 -13.91 -10.67 -3.20
CA LEU A 332 -13.63 -9.81 -4.32
C LEU A 332 -14.84 -8.93 -4.70
N LEU A 333 -16.05 -9.49 -4.69
CA LEU A 333 -17.28 -8.73 -4.96
C LEU A 333 -17.55 -7.65 -3.90
N ILE A 334 -17.31 -7.92 -2.61
CA ILE A 334 -17.41 -6.93 -1.53
C ILE A 334 -16.45 -5.76 -1.80
N PHE A 335 -15.20 -6.03 -2.21
CA PHE A 335 -14.26 -4.96 -2.56
C PHE A 335 -14.71 -4.17 -3.80
N LEU A 336 -15.17 -4.83 -4.86
CA LEU A 336 -15.65 -4.16 -6.05
C LEU A 336 -16.86 -3.25 -5.76
N THR A 337 -17.77 -3.67 -4.88
CA THR A 337 -18.87 -2.79 -4.41
C THR A 337 -18.35 -1.64 -3.57
N ALA A 338 -17.35 -1.88 -2.71
CA ALA A 338 -16.75 -0.85 -1.87
C ALA A 338 -15.95 0.20 -2.65
N PHE A 339 -15.44 -0.15 -3.83
CA PHE A 339 -14.79 0.82 -4.71
C PHE A 339 -15.79 1.73 -5.42
N ASN A 340 -16.95 1.22 -5.77
CA ASN A 340 -17.93 1.92 -6.62
C ASN A 340 -19.07 2.60 -5.86
N LEU A 341 -19.46 2.09 -4.70
CA LEU A 341 -20.63 2.61 -3.96
C LEU A 341 -20.18 3.46 -2.78
N ASN A 342 -20.80 4.63 -2.60
CA ASN A 342 -20.44 5.59 -1.55
C ASN A 342 -20.61 5.05 -0.13
N ILE A 343 -21.66 4.30 0.20
CA ILE A 343 -21.89 3.79 1.56
C ILE A 343 -20.83 2.76 1.94
N PRO A 344 -20.55 1.68 1.17
CA PRO A 344 -19.42 0.81 1.45
C PRO A 344 -18.08 1.55 1.48
N ASN A 345 -17.85 2.50 0.55
CA ASN A 345 -16.63 3.31 0.54
C ASN A 345 -16.45 4.07 1.88
N TYR A 346 -17.50 4.73 2.37
CA TYR A 346 -17.52 5.42 3.65
C TYR A 346 -17.16 4.48 4.83
N ILE A 347 -17.78 3.29 4.87
CA ILE A 347 -17.49 2.28 5.91
C ILE A 347 -16.04 1.83 5.89
N TRP A 348 -15.50 1.52 4.71
CA TRP A 348 -14.11 1.08 4.56
C TRP A 348 -13.09 2.15 4.96
N HIS A 349 -13.43 3.42 4.82
CA HIS A 349 -12.57 4.55 5.21
C HIS A 349 -12.76 4.99 6.68
N GLY A 350 -13.34 4.14 7.53
CA GLY A 350 -13.52 4.42 8.96
C GLY A 350 -14.62 5.44 9.26
N MET A 351 -15.76 5.33 8.56
CA MET A 351 -16.91 6.25 8.65
C MET A 351 -16.56 7.69 8.23
N HIS A 352 -15.74 7.82 7.17
CA HIS A 352 -15.29 9.09 6.63
C HIS A 352 -15.16 9.01 5.11
N PHE A 353 -15.38 10.11 4.39
CA PHE A 353 -15.06 10.21 2.97
C PHE A 353 -13.64 10.73 2.77
N PRO A 354 -12.80 10.03 1.98
CA PRO A 354 -11.48 10.55 1.65
C PRO A 354 -11.62 11.77 0.73
N ASN A 355 -10.88 12.85 1.02
CA ASN A 355 -10.83 14.06 0.19
C ASN A 355 -10.05 13.84 -1.12
N SER A 356 -9.26 12.78 -1.21
CA SER A 356 -8.46 12.34 -2.35
C SER A 356 -7.92 10.93 -2.07
N LEU A 357 -7.12 10.37 -2.98
CA LEU A 357 -6.49 9.06 -2.82
C LEU A 357 -7.54 7.95 -2.63
N PRO A 358 -8.33 7.64 -3.68
CA PRO A 358 -9.46 6.73 -3.59
C PRO A 358 -9.06 5.28 -3.36
N CYS A 359 -9.99 4.49 -2.84
CA CYS A 359 -9.87 3.03 -2.72
C CYS A 359 -8.59 2.57 -2.01
N ARG A 360 -8.26 3.18 -0.86
CA ARG A 360 -7.06 2.89 -0.07
C ARG A 360 -6.97 1.43 0.37
N GLN A 361 -8.09 0.71 0.41
CA GLN A 361 -8.19 -0.72 0.71
C GLN A 361 -7.84 -1.64 -0.48
N SER A 362 -7.52 -1.11 -1.67
CA SER A 362 -7.34 -1.92 -2.88
C SER A 362 -6.15 -2.88 -2.82
N PHE A 363 -5.13 -2.63 -1.99
CA PHE A 363 -4.04 -3.60 -1.77
C PHE A 363 -4.52 -4.93 -1.18
N ILE A 364 -5.61 -4.91 -0.40
CA ILE A 364 -6.22 -6.13 0.18
C ILE A 364 -6.94 -6.92 -0.92
N TYR A 365 -7.67 -6.24 -1.81
CA TYR A 365 -8.24 -6.86 -3.01
C TYR A 365 -7.17 -7.54 -3.86
N ILE A 366 -6.06 -6.83 -4.13
CA ILE A 366 -4.92 -7.36 -4.89
C ILE A 366 -4.32 -8.60 -4.22
N PHE A 367 -4.20 -8.59 -2.89
CA PHE A 367 -3.74 -9.75 -2.12
C PHE A 367 -4.61 -10.99 -2.39
N PHE A 368 -5.94 -10.88 -2.25
CA PHE A 368 -6.84 -12.02 -2.48
C PHE A 368 -6.86 -12.47 -3.93
N LEU A 369 -6.87 -11.54 -4.88
CA LEU A 369 -6.84 -11.83 -6.31
C LEU A 369 -5.57 -12.61 -6.69
N LEU A 370 -4.40 -12.16 -6.24
CA LEU A 370 -3.14 -12.84 -6.51
C LEU A 370 -3.04 -14.20 -5.82
N ALA A 371 -3.59 -14.37 -4.61
CA ALA A 371 -3.65 -15.66 -3.94
C ALA A 371 -4.49 -16.67 -4.74
N MET A 372 -5.66 -16.27 -5.23
CA MET A 372 -6.51 -17.09 -6.10
C MET A 372 -5.81 -17.46 -7.42
N CYS A 373 -5.15 -16.49 -8.05
CA CYS A 373 -4.39 -16.72 -9.29
C CYS A 373 -3.20 -17.67 -9.07
N TYR A 374 -2.51 -17.57 -7.95
CA TYR A 374 -1.43 -18.49 -7.60
C TYR A 374 -1.94 -19.92 -7.45
N GLU A 375 -3.09 -20.12 -6.81
CA GLU A 375 -3.72 -21.44 -6.69
C GLU A 375 -4.09 -22.04 -8.06
N ALA A 376 -4.50 -21.21 -9.02
CA ALA A 376 -4.71 -21.66 -10.40
C ALA A 376 -3.42 -22.18 -11.04
N VAL A 377 -2.31 -21.44 -10.86
CA VAL A 377 -1.02 -21.80 -11.45
C VAL A 377 -0.43 -23.08 -10.86
N ILE A 378 -0.46 -23.28 -9.55
CA ILE A 378 0.05 -24.52 -8.94
C ILE A 378 -0.78 -25.76 -9.30
N ASN A 379 -2.04 -25.55 -9.66
CA ASN A 379 -2.96 -26.58 -10.12
C ASN A 379 -3.07 -26.66 -11.66
N LEU A 380 -2.25 -25.94 -12.41
CA LEU A 380 -2.37 -25.81 -13.87
C LEU A 380 -2.37 -27.17 -14.59
N LYS A 381 -1.56 -28.12 -14.17
CA LYS A 381 -1.52 -29.48 -14.72
C LYS A 381 -2.81 -30.28 -14.55
N ASN A 382 -3.68 -29.88 -13.63
CA ASN A 382 -5.00 -30.49 -13.45
C ASN A 382 -6.07 -29.85 -14.36
N SER A 383 -5.71 -28.76 -15.06
CA SER A 383 -6.62 -28.08 -15.99
C SER A 383 -6.50 -28.65 -17.39
N THR A 384 -7.62 -28.78 -18.08
CA THR A 384 -7.66 -29.24 -19.47
C THR A 384 -7.28 -28.10 -20.42
N ASN A 385 -6.80 -28.45 -21.62
CA ASN A 385 -6.53 -27.45 -22.67
C ASN A 385 -7.81 -26.69 -23.08
N ARG A 386 -8.99 -27.28 -22.93
CA ARG A 386 -10.28 -26.62 -23.16
C ARG A 386 -10.53 -25.53 -22.13
N GLN A 387 -10.27 -25.79 -20.84
CA GLN A 387 -10.41 -24.80 -19.77
C GLN A 387 -9.42 -23.63 -19.96
N LEU A 388 -8.17 -23.95 -20.30
CA LEU A 388 -7.17 -22.92 -20.60
C LEU A 388 -7.56 -22.07 -21.81
N GLY A 389 -8.04 -22.72 -22.89
CA GLY A 389 -8.55 -22.02 -24.07
C GLY A 389 -9.76 -21.13 -23.75
N ALA A 390 -10.72 -21.65 -22.97
CA ALA A 390 -11.88 -20.87 -22.54
C ALA A 390 -11.47 -19.66 -21.69
N SER A 391 -10.53 -19.82 -20.75
CA SER A 391 -9.98 -18.68 -19.96
C SER A 391 -9.35 -17.62 -20.82
N LEU A 392 -8.58 -18.03 -21.85
CA LEU A 392 -7.94 -17.11 -22.79
C LEU A 392 -8.99 -16.37 -23.63
N TRP A 393 -10.03 -17.06 -24.12
CA TRP A 393 -11.12 -16.41 -24.85
C TRP A 393 -11.91 -15.43 -23.99
N ILE A 394 -12.14 -15.74 -22.70
CA ILE A 394 -12.74 -14.81 -21.74
C ILE A 394 -11.87 -13.57 -21.60
N ALA A 395 -10.55 -13.75 -21.45
CA ALA A 395 -9.61 -12.61 -21.32
C ALA A 395 -9.63 -11.72 -22.58
N ILE A 396 -9.61 -12.31 -23.77
CA ILE A 396 -9.70 -11.57 -25.04
C ILE A 396 -11.05 -10.84 -25.16
N GLY A 397 -12.14 -11.51 -24.83
CA GLY A 397 -13.48 -10.90 -24.83
C GLY A 397 -13.58 -9.69 -23.89
N LEU A 398 -12.98 -9.78 -22.70
CA LEU A 398 -12.90 -8.64 -21.77
C LEU A 398 -12.05 -7.51 -22.33
N LEU A 399 -10.93 -7.80 -23.03
CA LEU A 399 -10.12 -6.77 -23.70
C LEU A 399 -10.92 -6.02 -24.77
N LEU A 400 -11.71 -6.72 -25.59
CA LEU A 400 -12.55 -6.11 -26.62
C LEU A 400 -13.64 -5.21 -26.01
N ILE A 401 -14.24 -5.65 -24.89
CA ILE A 401 -15.20 -4.82 -24.15
C ILE A 401 -14.51 -3.56 -23.61
N MET A 402 -13.29 -3.67 -23.08
CA MET A 402 -12.53 -2.51 -22.58
C MET A 402 -12.10 -1.58 -23.71
N GLU A 403 -11.79 -2.09 -24.89
CA GLU A 403 -11.49 -1.27 -26.08
C GLU A 403 -12.69 -0.39 -26.46
N GLU A 404 -13.88 -0.96 -26.50
CA GLU A 404 -15.12 -0.23 -26.78
C GLU A 404 -15.41 0.86 -25.72
N LEU A 405 -15.12 0.56 -24.42
CA LEU A 405 -15.24 1.55 -23.36
C LEU A 405 -14.26 2.72 -23.53
N PHE A 406 -13.07 2.49 -24.08
CA PHE A 406 -12.09 3.55 -24.33
C PHE A 406 -12.48 4.46 -25.47
N ILE A 407 -13.11 3.92 -26.53
CA ILE A 407 -13.65 4.72 -27.65
C ILE A 407 -14.72 5.69 -27.16
N ASN A 408 -15.57 5.22 -26.24
CA ASN A 408 -16.73 5.97 -25.74
C ASN A 408 -16.43 6.80 -24.49
N SER A 409 -15.20 6.80 -23.98
CA SER A 409 -14.82 7.56 -22.79
C SER A 409 -14.05 8.83 -23.19
N GLU A 410 -14.37 9.95 -22.57
CA GLU A 410 -13.58 11.20 -22.64
C GLU A 410 -12.26 11.08 -21.85
N THR A 411 -11.87 9.87 -21.44
CA THR A 411 -10.70 9.62 -20.58
C THR A 411 -9.44 9.55 -21.43
N GLU A 412 -8.32 10.05 -20.89
CA GLU A 412 -6.97 10.05 -21.47
C GLU A 412 -6.34 8.64 -21.60
N TYR A 413 -7.15 7.58 -21.71
CA TYR A 413 -6.61 6.22 -21.82
C TYR A 413 -6.03 5.98 -23.22
N SER A 414 -4.78 5.52 -23.23
CA SER A 414 -4.11 5.16 -24.48
C SER A 414 -4.49 3.75 -24.92
N PHE A 415 -4.93 3.59 -26.18
CA PHE A 415 -5.12 2.26 -26.81
C PHE A 415 -3.86 1.36 -26.71
N LYS A 416 -2.65 1.96 -26.58
CA LYS A 416 -1.43 1.21 -26.32
C LYS A 416 -1.56 0.29 -25.11
N SER A 417 -2.24 0.71 -24.05
CA SER A 417 -2.43 -0.09 -22.84
C SER A 417 -3.21 -1.37 -23.11
N ILE A 418 -4.23 -1.31 -23.98
CA ILE A 418 -5.01 -2.48 -24.40
C ILE A 418 -4.14 -3.43 -25.21
N TYR A 419 -3.45 -2.93 -26.25
CA TYR A 419 -2.64 -3.78 -27.13
C TYR A 419 -1.44 -4.40 -26.40
N ILE A 420 -0.75 -3.63 -25.55
CA ILE A 420 0.34 -4.17 -24.72
C ILE A 420 -0.20 -5.23 -23.76
N SER A 421 -1.33 -4.97 -23.09
CA SER A 421 -1.98 -5.97 -22.23
C SER A 421 -2.34 -7.24 -22.99
N GLY A 422 -2.89 -7.11 -24.21
CA GLY A 422 -3.21 -8.22 -25.09
C GLY A 422 -2.00 -9.07 -25.45
N ILE A 423 -0.88 -8.42 -25.77
CA ILE A 423 0.39 -9.13 -26.05
C ILE A 423 0.85 -9.94 -24.83
N PHE A 424 0.85 -9.33 -23.64
CA PHE A 424 1.24 -10.05 -22.41
C PHE A 424 0.27 -11.20 -22.09
N ILE A 425 -1.05 -10.99 -22.24
CA ILE A 425 -2.06 -12.05 -22.05
C ILE A 425 -1.79 -13.23 -22.99
N LEU A 426 -1.51 -12.98 -24.26
CA LEU A 426 -1.19 -14.04 -25.23
C LEU A 426 0.13 -14.77 -24.88
N ILE A 427 1.15 -14.04 -24.45
CA ILE A 427 2.42 -14.64 -24.01
C ILE A 427 2.19 -15.54 -22.78
N TYR A 428 1.47 -15.06 -21.76
CA TYR A 428 1.16 -15.88 -20.58
C TYR A 428 0.30 -17.08 -20.93
N GLY A 429 -0.72 -16.92 -21.78
CA GLY A 429 -1.53 -18.01 -22.28
C GLY A 429 -0.69 -19.08 -22.98
N LEU A 430 0.24 -18.66 -23.85
CA LEU A 430 1.17 -19.54 -24.54
C LEU A 430 2.11 -20.28 -23.57
N LEU A 431 2.68 -19.59 -22.58
CA LEU A 431 3.54 -20.21 -21.55
C LEU A 431 2.77 -21.25 -20.72
N MET A 432 1.52 -20.95 -20.34
CA MET A 432 0.66 -21.90 -19.63
C MET A 432 0.34 -23.12 -20.49
N PHE A 433 0.05 -22.93 -21.79
CA PHE A 433 -0.20 -24.00 -22.73
C PHE A 433 1.04 -24.89 -22.95
N ILE A 434 2.23 -24.28 -23.11
CA ILE A 434 3.50 -24.98 -23.23
C ILE A 434 3.79 -25.80 -21.97
N HIS A 435 3.56 -25.23 -20.78
CA HIS A 435 3.75 -25.91 -19.51
C HIS A 435 2.81 -27.10 -19.36
N ASN A 436 1.51 -26.91 -19.67
CA ASN A 436 0.49 -27.94 -19.52
C ASN A 436 0.76 -29.15 -20.43
N ASN A 437 1.21 -28.91 -21.65
CA ASN A 437 1.52 -29.96 -22.63
C ASN A 437 2.98 -30.46 -22.57
N ALA A 438 3.75 -30.05 -21.57
CA ALA A 438 5.15 -30.45 -21.34
C ALA A 438 6.07 -30.28 -22.58
N ARG A 439 5.80 -29.26 -23.42
CA ARG A 439 6.56 -29.00 -24.67
C ARG A 439 7.97 -28.47 -24.43
N LEU A 440 8.20 -27.84 -23.25
CA LEU A 440 9.50 -27.36 -22.83
C LEU A 440 9.83 -27.86 -21.41
N LYS A 441 11.12 -27.89 -21.08
CA LYS A 441 11.59 -28.19 -19.73
C LYS A 441 11.10 -27.13 -18.74
N ILE A 442 10.62 -27.52 -17.57
CA ILE A 442 10.08 -26.63 -16.54
C ILE A 442 11.01 -25.44 -16.22
N PRO A 443 12.36 -25.59 -16.07
CA PRO A 443 13.23 -24.45 -15.82
C PRO A 443 13.19 -23.39 -16.92
N VAL A 444 13.05 -23.79 -18.19
CA VAL A 444 12.96 -22.86 -19.32
C VAL A 444 11.66 -22.07 -19.27
N VAL A 445 10.53 -22.75 -19.01
CA VAL A 445 9.23 -22.08 -18.87
C VAL A 445 9.25 -21.09 -17.71
N LEU A 446 9.84 -21.45 -16.58
CA LEU A 446 9.99 -20.58 -15.43
C LEU A 446 10.87 -19.36 -15.74
N MET A 447 12.02 -19.57 -16.40
CA MET A 447 12.88 -18.46 -16.80
C MET A 447 12.14 -17.47 -17.70
N LEU A 448 11.41 -17.96 -18.70
CA LEU A 448 10.59 -17.11 -19.57
C LEU A 448 9.49 -16.38 -18.79
N ALA A 449 8.81 -17.08 -17.89
CA ALA A 449 7.77 -16.45 -17.04
C ALA A 449 8.35 -15.34 -16.17
N PHE A 450 9.52 -15.54 -15.54
CA PHE A 450 10.21 -14.50 -14.78
C PHE A 450 10.60 -13.31 -15.67
N SER A 451 11.20 -13.57 -16.84
CA SER A 451 11.62 -12.51 -17.76
C SER A 451 10.42 -11.64 -18.20
N VAL A 452 9.32 -12.28 -18.60
CA VAL A 452 8.10 -11.58 -19.03
C VAL A 452 7.51 -10.77 -17.86
N SER A 453 7.45 -11.35 -16.66
CA SER A 453 6.90 -10.68 -15.49
C SER A 453 7.78 -9.50 -15.03
N ILE A 454 9.10 -9.61 -15.11
CA ILE A 454 10.03 -8.51 -14.80
C ILE A 454 9.82 -7.36 -15.79
N ILE A 455 9.72 -7.66 -17.10
CA ILE A 455 9.47 -6.65 -18.12
C ILE A 455 8.12 -5.97 -17.88
N GLU A 456 7.07 -6.72 -17.62
CA GLU A 456 5.73 -6.18 -17.37
C GLU A 456 5.70 -5.26 -16.13
N CYS A 457 6.26 -5.71 -15.00
CA CYS A 457 6.34 -4.91 -13.78
C CYS A 457 7.17 -3.63 -14.00
N THR A 458 8.30 -3.74 -14.70
CA THR A 458 9.17 -2.59 -14.98
C THR A 458 8.45 -1.55 -15.84
N LEU A 459 7.81 -1.98 -16.92
CA LEU A 459 7.05 -1.08 -17.81
C LEU A 459 5.92 -0.37 -17.05
N ASN A 460 5.17 -1.09 -16.22
CA ASN A 460 4.08 -0.48 -15.46
C ASN A 460 4.60 0.52 -14.42
N MET A 461 5.63 0.17 -13.66
CA MET A 461 6.19 1.07 -12.63
C MET A 461 6.87 2.29 -13.25
N ASP A 462 7.56 2.14 -14.39
CA ASP A 462 8.16 3.27 -15.11
C ASP A 462 7.10 4.26 -15.59
N ALA A 463 6.01 3.75 -16.16
CA ALA A 463 4.94 4.58 -16.71
C ALA A 463 4.06 5.25 -15.63
N THR A 464 3.88 4.63 -14.47
CA THR A 464 2.81 5.01 -13.54
C THR A 464 3.29 5.30 -12.11
N GLY A 465 4.44 4.75 -11.69
CA GLY A 465 4.85 4.74 -10.28
C GLY A 465 5.92 5.77 -9.91
N ILE A 466 6.72 6.25 -10.86
CA ILE A 466 7.89 7.08 -10.56
C ILE A 466 7.66 8.52 -11.01
N GLY A 467 7.43 9.41 -10.04
CA GLY A 467 7.47 10.86 -10.25
C GLY A 467 8.66 11.47 -9.51
N THR A 468 9.36 12.41 -10.11
CA THR A 468 10.55 13.04 -9.53
C THR A 468 10.35 14.52 -9.24
N THR A 469 11.16 15.03 -8.33
CA THR A 469 11.29 16.45 -7.97
C THR A 469 12.77 16.77 -7.88
N SER A 470 13.15 17.99 -8.28
CA SER A 470 14.54 18.43 -8.19
C SER A 470 15.01 18.50 -6.73
N ARG A 471 15.95 17.62 -6.38
CA ARG A 471 16.60 17.57 -5.08
C ARG A 471 17.35 18.85 -4.76
N THR A 472 18.10 19.34 -5.75
CA THR A 472 18.87 20.58 -5.61
C THR A 472 17.95 21.76 -5.30
N SER A 473 16.81 21.84 -5.98
CA SER A 473 15.82 22.89 -5.71
C SER A 473 15.22 22.77 -4.31
N TYR A 474 14.90 21.55 -3.86
CA TYR A 474 14.33 21.34 -2.52
C TYR A 474 15.30 21.67 -1.39
N LEU A 475 16.59 21.42 -1.59
CA LEU A 475 17.65 21.66 -0.59
C LEU A 475 18.37 23.01 -0.76
N LEU A 476 17.95 23.86 -1.71
CA LEU A 476 18.70 25.06 -2.11
C LEU A 476 19.09 25.95 -0.92
N ASP A 477 18.17 26.18 0.00
CA ASP A 477 18.37 27.09 1.13
C ASP A 477 18.66 26.37 2.45
N TYR A 478 18.85 25.03 2.43
CA TYR A 478 18.88 24.21 3.64
C TYR A 478 19.94 24.67 4.64
N ASP A 479 21.20 24.82 4.19
CA ASP A 479 22.30 25.20 5.06
C ASP A 479 22.22 26.69 5.49
N ALA A 480 21.74 27.59 4.62
CA ALA A 480 21.54 28.99 4.93
C ALA A 480 20.48 29.20 6.02
N VAL A 481 19.32 28.54 5.89
CA VAL A 481 18.25 28.60 6.91
C VAL A 481 18.73 28.03 8.24
N LYS A 482 19.42 26.89 8.24
CA LYS A 482 20.00 26.29 9.46
C LYS A 482 20.99 27.24 10.14
N THR A 483 21.81 27.97 9.37
CA THR A 483 22.76 28.93 9.93
C THR A 483 22.04 30.11 10.56
N VAL A 484 21.03 30.67 9.88
CA VAL A 484 20.25 31.81 10.39
C VAL A 484 19.49 31.42 11.65
N THR A 485 18.76 30.29 11.62
CA THR A 485 17.98 29.82 12.78
C THR A 485 18.88 29.56 13.99
N LYS A 486 20.04 28.96 13.78
CA LYS A 486 21.03 28.75 14.84
C LYS A 486 21.56 30.08 15.39
N THR A 487 21.91 31.03 14.53
CA THR A 487 22.41 32.35 14.97
C THR A 487 21.37 33.08 15.82
N VAL A 488 20.08 33.01 15.42
CA VAL A 488 18.99 33.61 16.21
C VAL A 488 18.85 32.92 17.56
N SER A 489 18.82 31.58 17.59
CA SER A 489 18.68 30.84 18.84
C SER A 489 19.84 30.99 19.81
N ASP A 490 21.06 31.20 19.29
CA ASP A 490 22.26 31.43 20.11
C ASP A 490 22.27 32.86 20.74
N ASN A 491 21.57 33.81 20.13
CA ASN A 491 21.54 35.22 20.58
C ASN A 491 20.25 35.59 21.34
N ASP A 492 19.17 34.85 21.15
CA ASP A 492 17.89 35.10 21.81
C ASP A 492 17.35 33.81 22.46
N THR A 493 17.37 33.77 23.78
CA THR A 493 16.86 32.67 24.59
C THR A 493 15.38 32.80 24.97
N SER A 494 14.73 33.89 24.54
CA SER A 494 13.30 34.10 24.81
C SER A 494 12.42 33.13 24.00
N PHE A 495 11.13 33.10 24.30
CA PHE A 495 10.18 32.35 23.47
C PHE A 495 9.72 33.23 22.30
N TYR A 496 10.19 32.89 21.10
CA TYR A 496 9.82 33.56 19.86
C TYR A 496 9.40 32.54 18.79
N ARG A 497 8.81 33.01 17.71
CA ARG A 497 8.55 32.23 16.48
C ARG A 497 9.16 32.93 15.29
N MET A 498 9.61 32.14 14.35
CA MET A 498 10.13 32.59 13.08
C MET A 498 9.27 32.05 11.95
N ASP A 499 9.27 32.73 10.83
CA ASP A 499 8.65 32.21 9.62
C ASP A 499 9.43 32.70 8.39
N LYS A 500 9.60 31.79 7.42
CA LYS A 500 10.26 32.10 6.16
C LYS A 500 9.23 32.76 5.24
N LEU A 501 9.35 34.05 4.99
CA LEU A 501 8.40 34.84 4.21
C LEU A 501 8.44 34.49 2.72
N PHE A 502 9.65 34.33 2.17
CA PHE A 502 9.88 34.10 0.75
C PHE A 502 10.63 32.80 0.52
N GLY A 503 10.31 32.10 -0.57
CA GLY A 503 11.00 30.87 -0.96
C GLY A 503 10.81 29.69 -0.01
N ALA A 504 9.75 29.69 0.83
CA ALA A 504 9.37 28.53 1.61
C ALA A 504 9.11 27.34 0.67
N ARG A 505 9.77 26.20 0.92
CA ARG A 505 9.66 25.01 0.07
C ARG A 505 8.44 24.18 0.42
N SER A 506 8.09 24.16 1.69
CA SER A 506 6.91 23.46 2.16
C SER A 506 6.13 24.32 3.15
N LYS A 507 4.88 23.94 3.41
CA LYS A 507 4.06 24.55 4.45
C LYS A 507 4.51 24.14 5.88
N ASN A 508 5.49 23.22 5.99
CA ASN A 508 6.08 22.72 7.22
C ASN A 508 7.58 23.01 7.29
N ASP A 509 8.01 24.19 6.82
CA ASP A 509 9.42 24.59 6.85
C ASP A 509 9.99 24.62 8.27
N GLY A 510 9.18 24.96 9.29
CA GLY A 510 9.59 24.88 10.70
C GLY A 510 10.02 23.47 11.10
N ALA A 511 9.23 22.45 10.76
CA ALA A 511 9.58 21.05 11.00
C ALA A 511 10.80 20.60 10.18
N TRP A 512 10.93 21.08 8.92
CA TRP A 512 12.06 20.73 8.05
C TRP A 512 13.39 21.25 8.58
N HIS A 513 13.40 22.50 9.10
CA HIS A 513 14.60 23.19 9.58
C HIS A 513 14.72 23.21 11.11
N ASN A 514 13.74 22.68 11.86
CA ASN A 514 13.66 22.60 13.32
C ASN A 514 13.73 23.99 13.98
N TYR A 515 12.74 24.83 13.70
CA TYR A 515 12.54 26.10 14.36
C TYR A 515 11.05 26.32 14.64
N ARG A 516 10.74 27.04 15.71
CA ARG A 516 9.37 27.35 16.09
C ARG A 516 8.72 28.27 15.05
N THR A 517 7.62 27.80 14.46
CA THR A 517 6.91 28.46 13.35
C THR A 517 5.45 28.72 13.69
N VAL A 518 4.75 29.42 12.78
CA VAL A 518 3.29 29.52 12.77
C VAL A 518 2.68 28.71 11.61
N SER A 519 3.45 28.37 10.60
CA SER A 519 2.97 27.65 9.42
C SER A 519 2.88 26.13 9.66
N THR A 520 1.82 25.48 9.12
CA THR A 520 1.66 24.03 9.14
C THR A 520 0.78 23.54 8.00
N PHE A 521 0.94 22.26 7.66
CA PHE A 521 0.05 21.50 6.79
C PHE A 521 0.03 20.04 7.23
N SER A 522 -1.06 19.61 7.89
CA SER A 522 -1.17 18.27 8.46
C SER A 522 -2.62 17.79 8.50
N SER A 523 -2.83 16.49 8.20
CA SER A 523 -4.14 15.85 8.37
C SER A 523 -4.56 15.69 9.84
N THR A 524 -3.62 15.86 10.78
CA THR A 524 -3.86 15.80 12.23
C THR A 524 -3.94 17.19 12.87
N CYS A 525 -4.08 18.24 12.04
CA CYS A 525 -4.16 19.62 12.52
C CYS A 525 -5.42 19.84 13.37
N ASN A 526 -5.27 20.59 14.47
CA ASN A 526 -6.40 20.95 15.32
C ASN A 526 -7.28 22.00 14.62
N ALA A 527 -8.58 21.73 14.47
CA ALA A 527 -9.53 22.64 13.83
C ALA A 527 -9.66 24.00 14.55
N GLY A 528 -9.38 24.04 15.87
CA GLY A 528 -9.31 25.29 16.63
C GLY A 528 -8.19 26.22 16.17
N MET A 529 -7.09 25.67 15.64
CA MET A 529 -5.97 26.45 15.12
C MET A 529 -6.37 27.17 13.82
N SER A 530 -7.05 26.49 12.89
CA SER A 530 -7.60 27.12 11.69
C SER A 530 -8.57 28.25 12.02
N LYS A 531 -9.44 28.05 13.03
CA LYS A 531 -10.35 29.10 13.50
C LYS A 531 -9.61 30.30 14.05
N LEU A 532 -8.56 30.08 14.85
CA LEU A 532 -7.71 31.17 15.38
C LEU A 532 -7.05 31.95 14.25
N TYR A 533 -6.46 31.27 13.26
CA TYR A 533 -5.79 31.93 12.13
C TYR A 533 -6.78 32.77 11.33
N ASN A 534 -7.99 32.28 11.10
CA ASN A 534 -9.05 33.07 10.47
C ASN A 534 -9.36 34.36 11.26
N LEU A 535 -9.49 34.25 12.59
CA LEU A 535 -9.80 35.40 13.46
C LEU A 535 -8.71 36.47 13.44
N ILE A 536 -7.43 36.09 13.30
CA ILE A 536 -6.31 37.04 13.25
C ILE A 536 -5.92 37.44 11.82
N GLY A 537 -6.73 37.06 10.80
CA GLY A 537 -6.51 37.44 9.41
C GLY A 537 -5.39 36.68 8.69
N MET A 538 -4.98 35.53 9.21
CA MET A 538 -4.03 34.66 8.53
C MET A 538 -4.74 33.72 7.53
N GLU A 539 -4.07 33.42 6.40
CA GLU A 539 -4.55 32.44 5.44
C GLU A 539 -4.64 31.06 6.09
N ASN A 540 -5.79 30.40 5.96
CA ASN A 540 -6.01 29.09 6.56
C ASN A 540 -6.88 28.18 5.67
N SER A 541 -6.84 26.88 5.98
CA SER A 541 -7.73 25.85 5.47
C SER A 541 -8.00 24.80 6.53
N THR A 542 -8.89 23.84 6.28
CA THR A 542 -9.22 22.79 7.25
C THR A 542 -8.03 21.93 7.66
N ASN A 543 -7.06 21.73 6.78
CA ASN A 543 -5.89 20.88 7.01
C ASN A 543 -4.55 21.63 6.89
N ALA A 544 -4.58 22.89 6.53
CA ALA A 544 -3.38 23.67 6.30
C ALA A 544 -3.56 25.08 6.83
N ASP A 545 -2.64 25.46 7.67
CA ASP A 545 -2.54 26.81 8.17
C ASP A 545 -1.25 27.39 7.70
N ARG A 546 -1.42 28.41 6.92
CA ARG A 546 -0.36 29.06 6.22
C ARG A 546 -0.40 30.52 6.54
N LYS A 547 0.74 31.05 6.77
CA LYS A 547 0.93 32.47 6.75
C LYS A 547 0.60 33.04 5.38
N SER A 548 -0.30 33.99 5.31
CA SER A 548 -0.39 34.83 4.12
C SER A 548 0.89 35.63 3.99
N VAL A 549 1.49 35.55 2.82
CA VAL A 549 2.51 36.50 2.43
C VAL A 549 1.75 37.68 1.83
N VAL A 550 1.72 38.78 2.52
CA VAL A 550 1.27 40.06 1.99
C VAL A 550 2.32 40.57 1.00
#